data_83a735aff9ea27671aaa57db36e31ec9
#
_entry.id   83a735aff9ea27671aaa57db36e31ec9
#
_cell.length_a   1.000
_cell.length_b   1.000
_cell.length_c   1.000
_cell.angle_alpha   90.00
_cell.angle_beta   90.00
_cell.angle_gamma   90.00
#
_symmetry.space_group_name_H-M   'P 1'
#
loop_
_entity.id
_entity.type
_entity.pdbx_description
1 polymer ?
#
loop_
_entity_poly.entity_id
_entity_poly.type
_entity_poly.pdbx_seq_one_letter_code
_entity_poly.pdbx_strand_id
1 'polypeptide(L)'
;MLNWDNPLDKSSNTTTSTVKKKSAPQKKDEDVFAQDLQPIRPEDKRVVGGMSDINQLAPFRYPWAWQYFLNANKNHWTPLDINMNQDVHDYHHKLTLEEKHVYENVLAYLTTSDILAMRNIGLAVMEKMTAPELQIYQARQVYEEALHTWTYQHCIESIGIDQSEIYNRYRVVPAIHHKIQIANRRMNTVLRSDIDFTDRDELHNFVLSYLFFAAVFEGSWFYNGFSPIFSLQRRGLMKGTAEQLQYIMRDEVMHAGFGIRVVRQIMREENLELDKDMVREMWLEAEEAELDYANFLLPEPILGYCAEDHINQFRFIANRRAKQLDMEQPFPNATNALPWLDEQANLKKEKNFFETRVTEYQTGGGLTW
;
A
#
# COMPACT_ATOMS: atom_id res chain seq x y z
N MET A 1 24.52 18.59 21.03
CA MET A 1 23.54 17.79 21.80
C MET A 1 22.20 18.46 21.65
N LEU A 2 21.19 17.73 21.23
CA LEU A 2 19.81 18.23 21.21
C LEU A 2 19.33 18.32 22.66
N ASN A 3 18.87 19.50 23.07
CA ASN A 3 18.23 19.66 24.37
C ASN A 3 16.76 19.26 24.24
N TRP A 4 16.37 18.14 24.84
CA TRP A 4 15.02 17.59 24.79
C TRP A 4 14.00 18.42 25.60
N ASP A 5 14.48 19.26 26.52
CA ASP A 5 13.61 20.11 27.35
C ASP A 5 13.20 21.41 26.64
N ASN A 6 13.97 21.84 25.63
CA ASN A 6 13.64 23.00 24.79
C ASN A 6 14.29 22.89 23.40
N PRO A 7 13.67 22.15 22.45
CA PRO A 7 14.26 21.92 21.12
C PRO A 7 14.32 23.17 20.22
N LEU A 8 13.75 24.30 20.64
CA LEU A 8 13.66 25.54 19.86
C LEU A 8 14.60 26.65 20.37
N ASP A 9 15.39 26.40 21.41
CA ASP A 9 16.33 27.41 21.96
C ASP A 9 17.56 27.58 21.06
N LYS A 10 17.43 28.42 20.05
CA LYS A 10 18.58 28.97 19.31
C LYS A 10 19.01 30.27 19.98
N SER A 11 20.05 30.21 20.79
CA SER A 11 20.76 31.41 21.24
C SER A 11 21.32 32.17 20.03
N SER A 12 20.61 33.18 19.55
CA SER A 12 21.15 34.19 18.64
C SER A 12 21.10 35.54 19.33
N ASN A 13 22.25 36.05 19.69
CA ASN A 13 22.45 37.46 20.00
C ASN A 13 21.91 38.32 18.87
N THR A 14 20.87 39.07 19.10
CA THR A 14 20.41 40.10 18.19
C THR A 14 20.14 41.38 18.97
N THR A 15 20.90 42.38 18.61
CA THR A 15 20.82 43.77 19.02
C THR A 15 19.43 44.34 18.82
N THR A 16 18.88 44.90 19.85
CA THR A 16 17.60 45.62 19.89
C THR A 16 17.66 46.90 19.07
N SER A 17 16.88 46.98 18.01
CA SER A 17 16.43 48.22 17.41
C SER A 17 14.94 48.42 17.71
N THR A 18 14.64 49.42 18.52
CA THR A 18 13.29 49.85 18.90
C THR A 18 12.59 50.50 17.70
N VAL A 19 11.69 49.78 17.03
CA VAL A 19 10.71 50.36 16.11
C VAL A 19 9.38 50.49 16.84
N LYS A 20 8.92 51.70 17.07
CA LYS A 20 7.58 51.99 17.57
C LYS A 20 6.54 51.56 16.56
N LYS A 21 5.82 50.44 16.84
CA LYS A 21 4.60 50.06 16.13
C LYS A 21 3.42 50.94 16.58
N LYS A 22 2.83 51.66 15.62
CA LYS A 22 1.51 52.26 15.79
C LYS A 22 0.51 51.13 15.93
N SER A 23 -0.24 51.13 17.02
CA SER A 23 -1.36 50.23 17.27
C SER A 23 -2.50 50.52 16.28
N ALA A 24 -2.80 49.57 15.40
CA ALA A 24 -4.09 49.51 14.71
C ALA A 24 -5.18 49.07 15.71
N PRO A 25 -6.45 49.50 15.54
CA PRO A 25 -7.52 49.15 16.47
C PRO A 25 -7.75 47.65 16.41
N GLN A 26 -7.62 47.00 17.56
CA GLN A 26 -8.03 45.64 17.78
C GLN A 26 -9.55 45.54 17.55
N LYS A 27 -10.00 44.95 16.44
CA LYS A 27 -11.31 44.35 16.37
C LYS A 27 -11.30 43.17 17.36
N LYS A 28 -12.31 43.15 18.23
CA LYS A 28 -12.50 42.04 19.17
C LYS A 28 -12.71 40.77 18.37
N ASP A 29 -11.74 39.85 18.48
CA ASP A 29 -11.77 38.51 17.89
C ASP A 29 -12.76 37.56 18.58
N GLU A 30 -13.71 38.10 19.38
CA GLU A 30 -14.66 37.30 20.17
C GLU A 30 -15.79 36.68 19.33
N ASP A 31 -16.04 37.14 18.10
CA ASP A 31 -17.19 36.68 17.30
C ASP A 31 -16.86 35.65 16.20
N VAL A 32 -15.59 35.34 15.97
CA VAL A 32 -15.23 34.39 14.91
C VAL A 32 -15.33 32.93 15.37
N PHE A 33 -15.25 32.69 16.68
CA PHE A 33 -15.35 31.34 17.26
C PHE A 33 -16.75 30.94 17.73
N ALA A 34 -17.75 31.83 17.66
CA ALA A 34 -19.07 31.57 18.19
C ALA A 34 -20.09 31.07 17.17
N GLN A 35 -19.71 30.96 15.87
CA GLN A 35 -20.61 30.41 14.86
C GLN A 35 -20.45 28.89 14.81
N ASP A 36 -21.45 28.21 15.35
CA ASP A 36 -21.76 26.79 15.17
C ASP A 36 -20.73 25.78 15.70
N LEU A 37 -20.48 25.81 17.00
CA LEU A 37 -19.77 24.76 17.74
C LEU A 37 -20.61 23.49 17.96
N GLN A 38 -21.65 23.26 17.15
CA GLN A 38 -22.39 22.01 17.25
C GLN A 38 -21.55 20.87 16.68
N PRO A 39 -21.35 19.77 17.44
CA PRO A 39 -20.63 18.62 16.95
C PRO A 39 -21.28 18.07 15.67
N ILE A 40 -20.46 17.70 14.71
CA ILE A 40 -20.93 17.01 13.49
C ILE A 40 -21.55 15.69 13.91
N ARG A 41 -22.77 15.44 13.47
CA ARG A 41 -23.45 14.17 13.76
C ARG A 41 -22.89 13.07 12.87
N PRO A 42 -22.92 11.80 13.31
CA PRO A 42 -22.46 10.68 12.47
C PRO A 42 -23.12 10.66 11.09
N GLU A 43 -24.41 11.03 11.03
CA GLU A 43 -25.19 11.02 9.79
C GLU A 43 -24.69 12.04 8.76
N ASP A 44 -24.05 13.12 9.21
CA ASP A 44 -23.57 14.21 8.36
C ASP A 44 -22.14 13.91 7.82
N LYS A 45 -21.42 12.98 8.42
CA LYS A 45 -20.14 12.49 7.91
C LYS A 45 -20.36 11.63 6.66
N ARG A 46 -19.51 11.78 5.66
CA ARG A 46 -19.47 10.93 4.44
C ARG A 46 -18.05 10.47 4.18
N VAL A 47 -17.89 9.50 3.30
CA VAL A 47 -16.55 9.08 2.88
C VAL A 47 -15.88 10.21 2.13
N VAL A 48 -16.56 10.79 1.13
CA VAL A 48 -16.11 11.96 0.36
C VAL A 48 -17.20 13.03 0.38
N GLY A 49 -16.81 14.29 0.25
CA GLY A 49 -17.76 15.41 0.15
C GLY A 49 -18.65 15.65 1.38
N GLY A 50 -18.33 15.05 2.52
CA GLY A 50 -19.08 15.22 3.77
C GLY A 50 -18.62 16.41 4.58
N MET A 51 -19.39 16.73 5.63
CA MET A 51 -18.94 17.65 6.67
C MET A 51 -17.76 17.03 7.40
N SER A 52 -16.72 17.82 7.62
CA SER A 52 -15.52 17.34 8.32
C SER A 52 -15.03 18.35 9.35
N ASP A 53 -14.68 17.82 10.51
CA ASP A 53 -13.80 18.48 11.47
C ASP A 53 -12.69 17.47 11.76
N ILE A 54 -11.46 17.81 11.41
CA ILE A 54 -10.28 16.94 11.55
C ILE A 54 -10.00 16.55 13.01
N ASN A 55 -10.55 17.29 13.97
CA ASN A 55 -10.39 17.01 15.39
C ASN A 55 -11.53 16.14 15.95
N GLN A 56 -12.65 16.04 15.23
CA GLN A 56 -13.80 15.29 15.70
C GLN A 56 -13.81 13.85 15.19
N LEU A 57 -12.97 13.01 15.79
CA LEU A 57 -12.92 11.58 15.50
C LEU A 57 -14.23 10.86 15.89
N ALA A 58 -14.70 11.08 17.10
CA ALA A 58 -15.92 10.49 17.63
C ALA A 58 -17.08 11.51 17.65
N PRO A 59 -18.33 11.05 17.49
CA PRO A 59 -18.75 9.68 17.25
C PRO A 59 -18.39 9.18 15.85
N PHE A 60 -18.03 7.90 15.75
CA PHE A 60 -17.70 7.26 14.48
C PHE A 60 -18.93 7.05 13.60
N ARG A 61 -18.84 7.42 12.33
CA ARG A 61 -19.76 6.91 11.30
C ARG A 61 -19.30 5.58 10.74
N TYR A 62 -17.97 5.39 10.65
CA TYR A 62 -17.34 4.20 10.08
C TYR A 62 -16.50 3.47 11.14
N PRO A 63 -17.12 2.87 12.17
CA PRO A 63 -16.36 2.15 13.21
C PRO A 63 -15.52 1.01 12.63
N TRP A 64 -15.86 0.50 11.45
CA TRP A 64 -15.07 -0.48 10.73
C TRP A 64 -13.71 0.07 10.27
N ALA A 65 -13.62 1.34 9.88
CA ALA A 65 -12.34 1.96 9.50
C ALA A 65 -11.41 2.06 10.71
N TRP A 66 -11.95 2.47 11.86
CA TRP A 66 -11.21 2.44 13.12
C TRP A 66 -10.74 1.03 13.48
N GLN A 67 -11.55 0.00 13.22
CA GLN A 67 -11.17 -1.39 13.47
C GLN A 67 -10.04 -1.84 12.54
N TYR A 68 -10.00 -1.38 11.27
CA TYR A 68 -8.86 -1.61 10.37
C TYR A 68 -7.59 -1.00 10.94
N PHE A 69 -7.63 0.24 11.41
CA PHE A 69 -6.48 0.89 12.05
C PHE A 69 -5.99 0.10 13.27
N LEU A 70 -6.87 -0.33 14.15
CA LEU A 70 -6.49 -1.13 15.32
C LEU A 70 -5.86 -2.49 14.94
N ASN A 71 -6.38 -3.12 13.89
CA ASN A 71 -5.84 -4.40 13.40
C ASN A 71 -4.49 -4.23 12.71
N ALA A 72 -4.31 -3.18 11.91
CA ALA A 72 -3.04 -2.87 11.29
C ALA A 72 -1.93 -2.67 12.34
N ASN A 73 -2.24 -1.99 13.45
CA ASN A 73 -1.29 -1.79 14.54
C ASN A 73 -0.90 -3.07 15.30
N LYS A 74 -1.53 -4.22 15.03
CA LYS A 74 -1.11 -5.52 15.58
C LYS A 74 -0.02 -6.18 14.76
N ASN A 75 0.20 -5.76 13.52
CA ASN A 75 1.26 -6.26 12.66
C ASN A 75 2.53 -5.41 12.87
N HIS A 76 3.29 -5.75 13.90
CA HIS A 76 4.56 -5.11 14.21
C HIS A 76 5.74 -5.97 13.75
N TRP A 77 6.56 -5.41 12.89
CA TRP A 77 7.78 -6.05 12.40
C TRP A 77 8.75 -5.00 11.84
N THR A 78 10.00 -5.40 11.64
CA THR A 78 11.02 -4.62 10.94
C THR A 78 11.88 -5.54 10.09
N PRO A 79 12.34 -5.10 8.91
CA PRO A 79 13.20 -5.90 8.04
C PRO A 79 14.44 -6.44 8.75
N LEU A 80 14.99 -5.67 9.68
CA LEU A 80 16.21 -6.01 10.40
C LEU A 80 16.03 -7.20 11.38
N ASP A 81 14.80 -7.56 11.74
CA ASP A 81 14.53 -8.72 12.59
C ASP A 81 14.65 -10.05 11.83
N ILE A 82 14.70 -10.01 10.50
CA ILE A 82 14.72 -11.19 9.64
C ILE A 82 16.16 -11.52 9.24
N ASN A 83 16.56 -12.77 9.43
CA ASN A 83 17.89 -13.24 9.09
C ASN A 83 18.02 -13.54 7.59
N MET A 84 18.85 -12.76 6.88
CA MET A 84 19.09 -12.87 5.45
C MET A 84 20.30 -13.76 5.08
N ASN A 85 21.03 -14.31 6.02
CA ASN A 85 22.26 -15.07 5.73
C ASN A 85 22.03 -16.26 4.79
N GLN A 86 20.89 -16.96 4.96
CA GLN A 86 20.56 -18.08 4.08
C GLN A 86 20.26 -17.59 2.66
N ASP A 87 19.57 -16.45 2.53
CA ASP A 87 19.22 -15.85 1.22
C ASP A 87 20.47 -15.40 0.46
N VAL A 88 21.44 -14.80 1.15
CA VAL A 88 22.75 -14.46 0.58
C VAL A 88 23.43 -15.71 0.02
N HIS A 89 23.50 -16.79 0.80
CA HIS A 89 24.10 -18.04 0.36
C HIS A 89 23.31 -18.64 -0.82
N ASP A 90 21.99 -18.69 -0.74
CA ASP A 90 21.14 -19.27 -1.78
C ASP A 90 21.28 -18.52 -3.10
N TYR A 91 21.22 -17.19 -3.06
CA TYR A 91 21.36 -16.34 -4.26
C TYR A 91 22.70 -16.57 -4.96
N HIS A 92 23.81 -16.57 -4.23
CA HIS A 92 25.13 -16.69 -4.84
C HIS A 92 25.49 -18.11 -5.29
N HIS A 93 24.99 -19.15 -4.61
CA HIS A 93 25.48 -20.51 -4.79
C HIS A 93 24.43 -21.55 -5.23
N LYS A 94 23.12 -21.25 -5.10
CA LYS A 94 22.07 -22.24 -5.38
C LYS A 94 21.12 -21.84 -6.49
N LEU A 95 20.76 -20.54 -6.59
CA LEU A 95 19.83 -20.08 -7.62
C LEU A 95 20.43 -20.23 -9.02
N THR A 96 19.64 -20.74 -9.96
CA THR A 96 19.96 -20.70 -11.38
C THR A 96 19.93 -19.27 -11.91
N LEU A 97 20.37 -19.05 -13.14
CA LEU A 97 20.31 -17.72 -13.77
C LEU A 97 18.86 -17.25 -13.94
N GLU A 98 17.98 -18.16 -14.30
CA GLU A 98 16.54 -17.91 -14.47
C GLU A 98 15.90 -17.53 -13.13
N GLU A 99 16.25 -18.24 -12.06
CA GLU A 99 15.75 -17.95 -10.71
C GLU A 99 16.27 -16.59 -10.17
N LYS A 100 17.51 -16.23 -10.47
CA LYS A 100 18.05 -14.88 -10.17
C LYS A 100 17.31 -13.81 -10.97
N HIS A 101 17.07 -14.05 -12.26
CA HIS A 101 16.27 -13.15 -13.09
C HIS A 101 14.87 -12.93 -12.50
N VAL A 102 14.19 -13.99 -12.07
CA VAL A 102 12.89 -13.90 -11.40
C VAL A 102 13.00 -13.09 -10.12
N TYR A 103 13.93 -13.43 -9.24
CA TYR A 103 14.11 -12.76 -7.96
C TYR A 103 14.35 -11.26 -8.09
N GLU A 104 15.32 -10.88 -8.93
CA GLU A 104 15.69 -9.47 -9.13
C GLU A 104 14.58 -8.64 -9.76
N ASN A 105 13.85 -9.21 -10.72
CA ASN A 105 12.79 -8.47 -11.41
C ASN A 105 11.49 -8.39 -10.61
N VAL A 106 11.24 -9.33 -9.71
CA VAL A 106 10.19 -9.18 -8.70
C VAL A 106 10.51 -8.01 -7.77
N LEU A 107 11.72 -7.94 -7.23
CA LEU A 107 12.12 -6.81 -6.38
C LEU A 107 12.08 -5.48 -7.14
N ALA A 108 12.55 -5.45 -8.40
CA ALA A 108 12.52 -4.24 -9.23
C ALA A 108 11.09 -3.71 -9.48
N TYR A 109 10.13 -4.61 -9.67
CA TYR A 109 8.72 -4.23 -9.80
C TYR A 109 8.14 -3.72 -8.49
N LEU A 110 8.33 -4.46 -7.39
CA LEU A 110 7.76 -4.14 -6.09
C LEU A 110 8.30 -2.82 -5.53
N THR A 111 9.62 -2.58 -5.55
CA THR A 111 10.23 -1.35 -5.04
C THR A 111 9.64 -0.07 -5.64
N THR A 112 9.35 -0.07 -6.94
CA THR A 112 8.74 1.08 -7.61
C THR A 112 7.26 1.19 -7.28
N SER A 113 6.59 0.05 -7.15
CA SER A 113 5.15 -0.02 -6.96
C SER A 113 4.73 0.51 -5.58
N ASP A 114 5.42 0.14 -4.50
CA ASP A 114 5.10 0.67 -3.15
C ASP A 114 5.33 2.18 -3.02
N ILE A 115 6.32 2.73 -3.73
CA ILE A 115 6.50 4.18 -3.80
C ILE A 115 5.28 4.83 -4.47
N LEU A 116 4.74 4.22 -5.53
CA LEU A 116 3.52 4.72 -6.18
C LEU A 116 2.30 4.58 -5.26
N ALA A 117 2.15 3.45 -4.56
CA ALA A 117 1.08 3.24 -3.58
C ALA A 117 1.11 4.30 -2.49
N MET A 118 2.24 4.47 -1.83
CA MET A 118 2.45 5.49 -0.80
C MET A 118 2.06 6.89 -1.28
N ARG A 119 2.51 7.27 -2.48
CA ARG A 119 2.20 8.58 -3.07
C ARG A 119 0.72 8.73 -3.41
N ASN A 120 0.10 7.69 -3.98
CA ASN A 120 -1.32 7.72 -4.31
C ASN A 120 -2.17 7.88 -3.04
N ILE A 121 -1.91 7.11 -2.00
CA ILE A 121 -2.65 7.23 -0.73
C ILE A 121 -2.45 8.62 -0.13
N GLY A 122 -1.20 9.02 0.10
CA GLY A 122 -0.88 10.23 0.84
C GLY A 122 -1.21 11.54 0.11
N LEU A 123 -1.07 11.57 -1.22
CA LEU A 123 -1.20 12.80 -2.00
C LEU A 123 -2.49 12.88 -2.83
N ALA A 124 -3.10 11.73 -3.17
CA ALA A 124 -4.26 11.72 -4.05
C ALA A 124 -5.57 11.39 -3.31
N VAL A 125 -5.54 10.40 -2.43
CA VAL A 125 -6.76 9.81 -1.86
C VAL A 125 -7.06 10.36 -0.47
N MET A 126 -6.07 10.43 0.42
CA MET A 126 -6.28 10.78 1.82
C MET A 126 -6.89 12.19 2.00
N GLU A 127 -6.49 13.15 1.16
CA GLU A 127 -7.06 14.51 1.17
C GLU A 127 -8.57 14.52 0.84
N LYS A 128 -9.04 13.60 0.00
CA LYS A 128 -10.43 13.52 -0.45
C LYS A 128 -11.34 12.82 0.55
N MET A 129 -10.77 12.05 1.47
CA MET A 129 -11.53 11.39 2.53
C MET A 129 -11.92 12.41 3.60
N THR A 130 -13.20 12.56 3.90
CA THR A 130 -13.69 13.59 4.83
C THR A 130 -13.94 13.07 6.24
N ALA A 131 -14.03 11.76 6.44
CA ALA A 131 -14.19 11.17 7.75
C ALA A 131 -12.83 10.87 8.41
N PRO A 132 -12.52 11.41 9.61
CA PRO A 132 -11.21 11.26 10.26
C PRO A 132 -10.77 9.81 10.48
N GLU A 133 -11.69 8.91 10.77
CA GLU A 133 -11.40 7.49 10.96
C GLU A 133 -10.86 6.80 9.70
N LEU A 134 -11.23 7.28 8.51
CA LEU A 134 -10.67 6.80 7.23
C LEU A 134 -9.26 7.34 7.04
N GLN A 135 -9.04 8.63 7.27
CA GLN A 135 -7.73 9.26 7.14
C GLN A 135 -6.69 8.66 8.11
N ILE A 136 -7.10 8.35 9.34
CA ILE A 136 -6.21 7.71 10.34
C ILE A 136 -5.74 6.35 9.85
N TYR A 137 -6.63 5.54 9.26
CA TYR A 137 -6.19 4.27 8.68
C TYR A 137 -5.27 4.47 7.47
N GLN A 138 -5.60 5.42 6.59
CA GLN A 138 -4.74 5.72 5.43
C GLN A 138 -3.36 6.24 5.82
N ALA A 139 -3.25 7.02 6.90
CA ALA A 139 -1.95 7.42 7.43
C ALA A 139 -1.12 6.21 7.88
N ARG A 140 -1.77 5.19 8.45
CA ARG A 140 -1.12 3.92 8.79
C ARG A 140 -0.71 3.17 7.52
N GLN A 141 -1.55 3.11 6.50
CA GLN A 141 -1.23 2.48 5.22
C GLN A 141 -0.02 3.15 4.54
N VAL A 142 0.05 4.49 4.51
CA VAL A 142 1.23 5.23 4.01
C VAL A 142 2.53 4.81 4.72
N TYR A 143 2.46 4.61 6.04
CA TYR A 143 3.60 4.11 6.81
C TYR A 143 3.99 2.68 6.40
N GLU A 144 3.00 1.80 6.19
CA GLU A 144 3.23 0.42 5.79
C GLU A 144 3.90 0.34 4.41
N GLU A 145 3.47 1.14 3.43
CA GLU A 145 4.12 1.21 2.11
C GLU A 145 5.58 1.69 2.20
N ALA A 146 5.87 2.63 3.09
CA ALA A 146 7.25 3.05 3.34
C ALA A 146 8.09 1.92 3.98
N LEU A 147 7.49 1.14 4.89
CA LEU A 147 8.12 -0.03 5.50
C LEU A 147 8.38 -1.14 4.46
N HIS A 148 7.43 -1.36 3.53
CA HIS A 148 7.59 -2.31 2.42
C HIS A 148 8.76 -1.89 1.52
N THR A 149 8.84 -0.62 1.12
CA THR A 149 9.96 -0.09 0.36
C THR A 149 11.30 -0.33 1.06
N TRP A 150 11.39 -0.08 2.37
CA TRP A 150 12.58 -0.39 3.16
C TRP A 150 12.90 -1.89 3.18
N THR A 151 11.89 -2.73 3.19
CA THR A 151 12.06 -4.19 3.17
C THR A 151 12.74 -4.67 1.89
N TYR A 152 12.29 -4.19 0.73
CA TYR A 152 12.93 -4.55 -0.54
C TYR A 152 14.36 -4.01 -0.63
N GLN A 153 14.57 -2.78 -0.13
CA GLN A 153 15.90 -2.20 -0.02
C GLN A 153 16.82 -3.10 0.84
N HIS A 154 16.33 -3.56 1.98
CA HIS A 154 17.08 -4.45 2.86
C HIS A 154 17.41 -5.80 2.19
N CYS A 155 16.49 -6.36 1.41
CA CYS A 155 16.74 -7.58 0.63
C CYS A 155 17.85 -7.36 -0.41
N ILE A 156 17.80 -6.27 -1.17
CA ILE A 156 18.77 -5.92 -2.21
C ILE A 156 20.16 -5.70 -1.62
N GLU A 157 20.24 -4.93 -0.53
CA GLU A 157 21.49 -4.64 0.18
C GLU A 157 22.12 -5.90 0.79
N SER A 158 21.32 -6.73 1.45
CA SER A 158 21.78 -7.95 2.09
C SER A 158 22.44 -8.91 1.11
N ILE A 159 21.89 -9.03 -0.09
CA ILE A 159 22.39 -9.93 -1.14
C ILE A 159 23.57 -9.31 -1.90
N GLY A 160 23.71 -7.98 -1.87
CA GLY A 160 24.80 -7.27 -2.53
C GLY A 160 24.54 -7.01 -4.02
N ILE A 161 23.28 -6.91 -4.43
CA ILE A 161 22.90 -6.51 -5.80
C ILE A 161 23.03 -4.98 -5.91
N ASP A 162 23.36 -4.48 -7.10
CA ASP A 162 23.41 -3.04 -7.36
C ASP A 162 22.02 -2.41 -7.25
N GLN A 163 21.85 -1.60 -6.23
CA GLN A 163 20.59 -0.91 -5.95
C GLN A 163 20.16 -0.01 -7.09
N SER A 164 21.10 0.75 -7.67
CA SER A 164 20.80 1.67 -8.77
C SER A 164 20.30 0.92 -10.01
N GLU A 165 20.85 -0.26 -10.29
CA GLU A 165 20.36 -1.10 -11.37
C GLU A 165 18.94 -1.57 -11.12
N ILE A 166 18.66 -2.14 -9.95
CA ILE A 166 17.32 -2.65 -9.61
C ILE A 166 16.28 -1.54 -9.63
N TYR A 167 16.54 -0.41 -8.95
CA TYR A 167 15.58 0.71 -8.87
C TYR A 167 15.33 1.40 -10.22
N ASN A 168 16.23 1.28 -11.20
CA ASN A 168 16.05 1.86 -12.54
C ASN A 168 15.44 0.89 -13.55
N ARG A 169 15.22 -0.38 -13.23
CA ARG A 169 14.63 -1.37 -14.16
C ARG A 169 13.26 -0.95 -14.67
N TYR A 170 12.43 -0.25 -13.89
CA TYR A 170 11.15 0.25 -14.37
C TYR A 170 11.27 1.22 -15.57
N ARG A 171 12.44 1.78 -15.84
CA ARG A 171 12.70 2.67 -16.98
C ARG A 171 13.17 1.91 -18.22
N VAL A 172 13.88 0.80 -18.04
CA VAL A 172 14.59 0.09 -19.11
C VAL A 172 13.98 -1.27 -19.43
N VAL A 173 13.17 -1.85 -18.55
CA VAL A 173 12.47 -3.12 -18.77
C VAL A 173 11.05 -2.82 -19.25
N PRO A 174 10.71 -3.11 -20.54
CA PRO A 174 9.43 -2.71 -21.11
C PRO A 174 8.22 -3.25 -20.34
N ALA A 175 8.27 -4.50 -19.88
CA ALA A 175 7.15 -5.13 -19.16
C ALA A 175 6.90 -4.48 -17.80
N ILE A 176 7.93 -4.14 -17.04
CA ILE A 176 7.80 -3.40 -15.77
C ILE A 176 7.31 -1.97 -16.07
N HIS A 177 7.90 -1.32 -17.08
CA HIS A 177 7.50 0.03 -17.48
C HIS A 177 6.01 0.11 -17.85
N HIS A 178 5.51 -0.87 -18.60
CA HIS A 178 4.10 -0.94 -19.02
C HIS A 178 3.16 -0.98 -17.82
N LYS A 179 3.41 -1.85 -16.82
CA LYS A 179 2.61 -1.90 -15.57
C LYS A 179 2.65 -0.56 -14.82
N ILE A 180 3.84 0.04 -14.70
CA ILE A 180 4.01 1.32 -14.00
C ILE A 180 3.30 2.46 -14.74
N GLN A 181 3.31 2.48 -16.08
CA GLN A 181 2.59 3.48 -16.86
C GLN A 181 1.07 3.37 -16.68
N ILE A 182 0.52 2.16 -16.70
CA ILE A 182 -0.92 1.94 -16.45
C ILE A 182 -1.28 2.42 -15.05
N ALA A 183 -0.50 2.03 -14.03
CA ALA A 183 -0.71 2.46 -12.65
C ALA A 183 -0.71 3.99 -12.55
N ASN A 184 0.32 4.66 -13.09
CA ASN A 184 0.40 6.11 -13.08
C ASN A 184 -0.80 6.76 -13.77
N ARG A 185 -1.18 6.30 -14.96
CA ARG A 185 -2.29 6.88 -15.72
C ARG A 185 -3.62 6.72 -14.97
N ARG A 186 -3.89 5.52 -14.41
CA ARG A 186 -5.14 5.22 -13.69
C ARG A 186 -5.24 5.96 -12.36
N MET A 187 -4.13 6.07 -11.62
CA MET A 187 -4.12 6.66 -10.27
C MET A 187 -3.90 8.18 -10.27
N ASN A 188 -3.15 8.73 -11.24
CA ASN A 188 -2.85 10.17 -11.25
C ASN A 188 -4.03 11.06 -11.66
N THR A 189 -5.10 10.50 -12.20
CA THR A 189 -6.33 11.25 -12.52
C THR A 189 -6.93 11.97 -11.32
N VAL A 190 -6.65 11.49 -10.12
CA VAL A 190 -7.18 12.01 -8.84
C VAL A 190 -6.14 12.76 -8.00
N LEU A 191 -4.95 13.05 -8.56
CA LEU A 191 -3.91 13.84 -7.87
C LEU A 191 -4.23 15.33 -7.74
N ARG A 192 -5.25 15.83 -8.39
CA ARG A 192 -5.69 17.22 -8.29
C ARG A 192 -6.55 17.47 -7.06
N SER A 193 -6.48 18.66 -6.48
CA SER A 193 -7.23 19.05 -5.26
C SER A 193 -8.65 19.58 -5.55
N ASP A 194 -8.97 19.88 -6.80
CA ASP A 194 -10.20 20.56 -7.25
C ASP A 194 -11.30 19.60 -7.74
N ILE A 195 -11.31 18.35 -7.25
CA ILE A 195 -12.36 17.37 -7.57
C ILE A 195 -13.69 17.82 -6.95
N ASP A 196 -14.69 18.01 -7.79
CA ASP A 196 -16.05 18.31 -7.35
C ASP A 196 -16.87 17.01 -7.22
N PHE A 197 -17.03 16.54 -6.01
CA PHE A 197 -17.82 15.32 -5.72
C PHE A 197 -19.33 15.49 -5.93
N THR A 198 -19.82 16.70 -6.23
CA THR A 198 -21.21 16.92 -6.66
C THR A 198 -21.39 16.68 -8.16
N ASP A 199 -20.30 16.74 -8.94
CA ASP A 199 -20.26 16.32 -10.33
C ASP A 199 -20.18 14.78 -10.41
N ARG A 200 -21.13 14.17 -11.12
CA ARG A 200 -21.25 12.71 -11.22
C ARG A 200 -20.12 12.07 -12.00
N ASP A 201 -19.58 12.73 -13.01
CA ASP A 201 -18.48 12.22 -13.82
C ASP A 201 -17.17 12.28 -13.04
N GLU A 202 -16.93 13.34 -12.28
CA GLU A 202 -15.78 13.45 -11.40
C GLU A 202 -15.81 12.42 -10.27
N LEU A 203 -16.96 12.25 -9.64
CA LEU A 203 -17.16 11.21 -8.62
C LEU A 203 -16.94 9.81 -9.20
N HIS A 204 -17.51 9.52 -10.38
CA HIS A 204 -17.33 8.24 -11.07
C HIS A 204 -15.85 7.96 -11.35
N ASN A 205 -15.14 8.95 -11.91
CA ASN A 205 -13.72 8.83 -12.23
C ASN A 205 -12.86 8.63 -10.97
N PHE A 206 -13.19 9.32 -9.86
CA PHE A 206 -12.52 9.12 -8.59
C PHE A 206 -12.72 7.70 -8.08
N VAL A 207 -13.94 7.20 -8.09
CA VAL A 207 -14.24 5.84 -7.60
C VAL A 207 -13.61 4.78 -8.49
N LEU A 208 -13.59 4.97 -9.81
CA LEU A 208 -12.93 4.06 -10.74
C LEU A 208 -11.42 4.03 -10.54
N SER A 209 -10.79 5.20 -10.32
CA SER A 209 -9.36 5.29 -9.99
C SER A 209 -9.03 4.59 -8.67
N TYR A 210 -9.85 4.81 -7.65
CA TYR A 210 -9.63 4.19 -6.34
C TYR A 210 -9.94 2.68 -6.37
N LEU A 211 -10.89 2.25 -7.19
CA LEU A 211 -11.15 0.82 -7.44
C LEU A 211 -9.94 0.16 -8.10
N PHE A 212 -9.33 0.82 -9.11
CA PHE A 212 -8.10 0.33 -9.72
C PHE A 212 -7.00 0.15 -8.66
N PHE A 213 -6.78 1.17 -7.85
CA PHE A 213 -5.79 1.10 -6.77
C PHE A 213 -6.05 -0.08 -5.82
N ALA A 214 -7.25 -0.18 -5.26
CA ALA A 214 -7.55 -1.17 -4.21
C ALA A 214 -7.68 -2.60 -4.74
N ALA A 215 -8.29 -2.80 -5.92
CA ALA A 215 -8.62 -4.13 -6.41
C ALA A 215 -7.60 -4.67 -7.41
N VAL A 216 -7.07 -3.82 -8.30
CA VAL A 216 -6.10 -4.24 -9.30
C VAL A 216 -4.68 -4.13 -8.75
N PHE A 217 -4.29 -2.94 -8.32
CA PHE A 217 -2.90 -2.64 -7.96
C PHE A 217 -2.52 -3.38 -6.67
N GLU A 218 -3.16 -3.11 -5.54
CA GLU A 218 -2.88 -3.77 -4.28
C GLU A 218 -3.48 -5.17 -4.19
N GLY A 219 -4.76 -5.29 -4.55
CA GLY A 219 -5.52 -6.53 -4.39
C GLY A 219 -5.16 -7.65 -5.36
N SER A 220 -4.53 -7.37 -6.48
CA SER A 220 -4.23 -8.37 -7.52
C SER A 220 -2.77 -8.36 -7.94
N TRP A 221 -2.22 -7.25 -8.41
CA TRP A 221 -0.85 -7.20 -8.90
C TRP A 221 0.19 -7.43 -7.83
N PHE A 222 0.06 -6.81 -6.63
CA PHE A 222 0.97 -7.10 -5.52
C PHE A 222 0.81 -8.53 -5.02
N TYR A 223 -0.42 -8.92 -4.76
CA TYR A 223 -0.72 -10.25 -4.24
C TYR A 223 -0.18 -11.37 -5.14
N ASN A 224 -0.36 -11.24 -6.46
CA ASN A 224 0.21 -12.15 -7.44
C ASN A 224 1.73 -12.00 -7.57
N GLY A 225 2.24 -10.79 -7.44
CA GLY A 225 3.67 -10.46 -7.54
C GLY A 225 4.56 -11.14 -6.50
N PHE A 226 4.00 -11.55 -5.35
CA PHE A 226 4.75 -12.31 -4.32
C PHE A 226 4.91 -13.79 -4.66
N SER A 227 4.06 -14.34 -5.53
CA SER A 227 4.01 -15.78 -5.80
C SER A 227 5.31 -16.38 -6.33
N PRO A 228 6.14 -15.70 -7.17
CA PRO A 228 7.41 -16.25 -7.61
C PRO A 228 8.39 -16.49 -6.44
N ILE A 229 8.44 -15.57 -5.48
CA ILE A 229 9.31 -15.71 -4.30
C ILE A 229 8.80 -16.84 -3.39
N PHE A 230 7.49 -16.93 -3.20
CA PHE A 230 6.92 -18.06 -2.44
C PHE A 230 7.13 -19.42 -3.13
N SER A 231 7.24 -19.46 -4.47
CA SER A 231 7.59 -20.67 -5.19
C SER A 231 9.04 -21.12 -4.86
N LEU A 232 9.98 -20.19 -4.73
CA LEU A 232 11.36 -20.48 -4.26
C LEU A 232 11.35 -20.95 -2.80
N GLN A 233 10.58 -20.31 -1.93
CA GLN A 233 10.45 -20.71 -0.52
C GLN A 233 9.96 -22.14 -0.35
N ARG A 234 9.00 -22.59 -1.15
CA ARG A 234 8.50 -23.98 -1.13
C ARG A 234 9.60 -25.03 -1.37
N ARG A 235 10.65 -24.64 -2.06
CA ARG A 235 11.84 -25.45 -2.29
C ARG A 235 12.93 -25.25 -1.23
N GLY A 236 12.67 -24.46 -0.20
CA GLY A 236 13.60 -24.17 0.88
C GLY A 236 14.61 -23.07 0.55
N LEU A 237 14.39 -22.30 -0.54
CA LEU A 237 15.25 -21.21 -1.00
C LEU A 237 14.65 -19.84 -0.62
N MET A 238 15.51 -18.82 -0.49
CA MET A 238 15.14 -17.41 -0.25
C MET A 238 14.13 -17.23 0.90
N LYS A 239 14.34 -17.94 2.01
CA LYS A 239 13.39 -17.98 3.14
C LYS A 239 13.24 -16.65 3.86
N GLY A 240 14.33 -15.89 3.99
CA GLY A 240 14.30 -14.58 4.65
C GLY A 240 13.47 -13.57 3.86
N THR A 241 13.72 -13.46 2.57
CA THR A 241 12.90 -12.61 1.68
C THR A 241 11.44 -13.05 1.72
N ALA A 242 11.17 -14.35 1.61
CA ALA A 242 9.80 -14.86 1.64
C ALA A 242 9.10 -14.59 2.99
N GLU A 243 9.81 -14.67 4.11
CA GLU A 243 9.27 -14.31 5.43
C GLU A 243 8.89 -12.82 5.49
N GLN A 244 9.74 -11.95 4.97
CA GLN A 244 9.44 -10.51 4.86
C GLN A 244 8.21 -10.27 3.99
N LEU A 245 8.13 -10.89 2.80
CA LEU A 245 6.96 -10.79 1.92
C LEU A 245 5.69 -11.35 2.56
N GLN A 246 5.80 -12.28 3.48
CA GLN A 246 4.65 -12.74 4.26
C GLN A 246 4.12 -11.66 5.21
N TYR A 247 4.98 -10.84 5.82
CA TYR A 247 4.52 -9.70 6.62
C TYR A 247 3.87 -8.63 5.75
N ILE A 248 4.47 -8.31 4.61
CA ILE A 248 3.90 -7.40 3.61
C ILE A 248 2.52 -7.91 3.16
N MET A 249 2.40 -9.17 2.78
CA MET A 249 1.13 -9.76 2.32
C MET A 249 -0.01 -9.62 3.33
N ARG A 250 0.29 -9.60 4.64
CA ARG A 250 -0.74 -9.33 5.67
C ARG A 250 -1.25 -7.90 5.60
N ASP A 251 -0.36 -6.95 5.37
CA ASP A 251 -0.72 -5.55 5.22
C ASP A 251 -1.53 -5.36 3.93
N GLU A 252 -1.10 -5.96 2.82
CA GLU A 252 -1.81 -5.90 1.53
C GLU A 252 -3.24 -6.49 1.57
N VAL A 253 -3.45 -7.54 2.34
CA VAL A 253 -4.80 -8.09 2.55
C VAL A 253 -5.71 -7.08 3.26
N MET A 254 -5.16 -6.32 4.20
CA MET A 254 -5.91 -5.24 4.88
C MET A 254 -6.11 -4.03 3.98
N HIS A 255 -5.09 -3.63 3.21
CA HIS A 255 -5.14 -2.52 2.26
C HIS A 255 -6.23 -2.74 1.21
N ALA A 256 -6.18 -3.86 0.51
CA ALA A 256 -7.19 -4.23 -0.48
C ALA A 256 -8.60 -4.34 0.13
N GLY A 257 -8.71 -4.97 1.31
CA GLY A 257 -9.99 -5.10 2.02
C GLY A 257 -10.59 -3.77 2.43
N PHE A 258 -9.76 -2.85 2.94
CA PHE A 258 -10.18 -1.49 3.27
C PHE A 258 -10.64 -0.72 2.04
N GLY A 259 -9.81 -0.70 0.99
CA GLY A 259 -10.11 0.03 -0.24
C GLY A 259 -11.38 -0.46 -0.92
N ILE A 260 -11.58 -1.79 -1.04
CA ILE A 260 -12.82 -2.39 -1.56
C ILE A 260 -14.03 -1.95 -0.73
N ARG A 261 -13.88 -1.90 0.58
CA ARG A 261 -14.98 -1.46 1.46
C ARG A 261 -15.30 0.02 1.30
N VAL A 262 -14.28 0.86 1.13
CA VAL A 262 -14.44 2.30 0.83
C VAL A 262 -15.17 2.48 -0.49
N VAL A 263 -14.74 1.83 -1.57
CA VAL A 263 -15.41 1.88 -2.88
C VAL A 263 -16.90 1.54 -2.75
N ARG A 264 -17.21 0.41 -2.12
CA ARG A 264 -18.60 -0.01 -1.89
C ARG A 264 -19.40 0.97 -1.03
N GLN A 265 -18.74 1.62 -0.07
CA GLN A 265 -19.39 2.60 0.80
C GLN A 265 -19.72 3.88 0.02
N ILE A 266 -18.80 4.40 -0.81
CA ILE A 266 -19.05 5.57 -1.66
C ILE A 266 -20.19 5.27 -2.65
N MET A 267 -20.13 4.13 -3.34
CA MET A 267 -21.18 3.74 -4.29
C MET A 267 -22.57 3.72 -3.64
N ARG A 268 -22.68 3.22 -2.39
CA ARG A 268 -23.94 3.22 -1.65
C ARG A 268 -24.39 4.61 -1.20
N GLU A 269 -23.48 5.40 -0.66
CA GLU A 269 -23.79 6.74 -0.15
C GLU A 269 -24.21 7.70 -1.26
N GLU A 270 -23.54 7.57 -2.41
CA GLU A 270 -23.79 8.44 -3.56
C GLU A 270 -24.80 7.87 -4.56
N ASN A 271 -25.35 6.68 -4.29
CA ASN A 271 -26.15 5.92 -5.25
C ASN A 271 -25.49 5.91 -6.63
N LEU A 272 -24.19 5.52 -6.63
CA LEU A 272 -23.35 5.51 -7.82
C LEU A 272 -23.26 4.10 -8.37
N GLU A 273 -23.53 3.96 -9.66
CA GLU A 273 -23.19 2.76 -10.43
C GLU A 273 -21.99 3.07 -11.32
N LEU A 274 -20.99 2.19 -11.30
CA LEU A 274 -19.84 2.31 -12.20
C LEU A 274 -20.20 1.76 -13.58
N ASP A 275 -19.64 2.37 -14.59
CA ASP A 275 -19.76 1.89 -15.98
C ASP A 275 -19.07 0.51 -16.10
N LYS A 276 -19.87 -0.51 -16.47
CA LYS A 276 -19.42 -1.89 -16.53
C LYS A 276 -18.37 -2.13 -17.61
N ASP A 277 -18.46 -1.39 -18.72
CA ASP A 277 -17.51 -1.53 -19.82
C ASP A 277 -16.16 -0.93 -19.40
N MET A 278 -16.15 0.23 -18.72
CA MET A 278 -14.93 0.84 -18.18
C MET A 278 -14.27 -0.05 -17.11
N VAL A 279 -15.05 -0.68 -16.23
CA VAL A 279 -14.53 -1.63 -15.25
C VAL A 279 -13.95 -2.86 -15.93
N ARG A 280 -14.62 -3.38 -16.94
CA ARG A 280 -14.13 -4.52 -17.72
C ARG A 280 -12.84 -4.20 -18.47
N GLU A 281 -12.79 -3.05 -19.16
CA GLU A 281 -11.58 -2.58 -19.84
C GLU A 281 -10.41 -2.44 -18.87
N MET A 282 -10.65 -1.92 -17.67
CA MET A 282 -9.63 -1.81 -16.62
C MET A 282 -9.02 -3.18 -16.27
N TRP A 283 -9.85 -4.22 -16.14
CA TRP A 283 -9.35 -5.58 -15.84
C TRP A 283 -8.63 -6.22 -17.01
N LEU A 284 -9.09 -6.01 -18.25
CA LEU A 284 -8.44 -6.53 -19.45
C LEU A 284 -7.09 -5.88 -19.70
N GLU A 285 -6.99 -4.56 -19.52
CA GLU A 285 -5.73 -3.83 -19.58
C GLU A 285 -4.75 -4.31 -18.50
N ALA A 286 -5.24 -4.55 -17.30
CA ALA A 286 -4.42 -5.10 -16.21
C ALA A 286 -3.92 -6.50 -16.51
N GLU A 287 -4.74 -7.34 -17.16
CA GLU A 287 -4.36 -8.69 -17.60
C GLU A 287 -3.30 -8.65 -18.69
N GLU A 288 -3.45 -7.79 -19.69
CA GLU A 288 -2.47 -7.63 -20.78
C GLU A 288 -1.09 -7.28 -20.22
N ALA A 289 -1.03 -6.30 -19.32
CA ALA A 289 0.22 -5.91 -18.67
C ALA A 289 0.80 -7.02 -17.78
N GLU A 290 -0.05 -7.79 -17.12
CA GLU A 290 0.38 -8.93 -16.31
C GLU A 290 0.90 -10.07 -17.18
N LEU A 291 0.32 -10.30 -18.36
CA LEU A 291 0.77 -11.29 -19.33
C LEU A 291 2.13 -10.92 -19.89
N ASP A 292 2.34 -9.66 -20.27
CA ASP A 292 3.64 -9.15 -20.72
C ASP A 292 4.69 -9.35 -19.63
N TYR A 293 4.33 -9.03 -18.38
CA TYR A 293 5.22 -9.19 -17.24
C TYR A 293 5.53 -10.67 -16.94
N ALA A 294 4.53 -11.55 -16.99
CA ALA A 294 4.72 -12.99 -16.78
C ALA A 294 5.67 -13.61 -17.81
N ASN A 295 5.50 -13.25 -19.09
CA ASN A 295 6.37 -13.72 -20.17
C ASN A 295 7.80 -13.18 -20.06
N PHE A 296 7.96 -11.95 -19.61
CA PHE A 296 9.29 -11.37 -19.34
C PHE A 296 9.95 -12.02 -18.12
N LEU A 297 9.17 -12.21 -17.05
CA LEU A 297 9.68 -12.76 -15.79
C LEU A 297 10.07 -14.24 -15.91
N LEU A 298 9.31 -15.00 -16.69
CA LEU A 298 9.40 -16.45 -16.81
C LEU A 298 9.46 -16.87 -18.29
N PRO A 299 10.46 -16.39 -19.06
CA PRO A 299 10.65 -16.83 -20.45
C PRO A 299 10.91 -18.34 -20.53
N GLU A 300 11.55 -18.89 -19.49
CA GLU A 300 11.68 -20.30 -19.21
C GLU A 300 11.09 -20.61 -17.83
N PRO A 301 10.42 -21.73 -17.66
CA PRO A 301 9.88 -22.12 -16.34
C PRO A 301 10.98 -22.29 -15.31
N ILE A 302 10.76 -21.80 -14.11
CA ILE A 302 11.52 -22.26 -12.95
C ILE A 302 10.84 -23.51 -12.35
N LEU A 303 11.55 -24.26 -11.53
CA LEU A 303 11.01 -25.51 -10.99
C LEU A 303 9.71 -25.30 -10.18
N GLY A 304 8.61 -25.78 -10.73
CA GLY A 304 7.27 -25.71 -10.12
C GLY A 304 6.53 -24.39 -10.31
N TYR A 305 6.97 -23.54 -11.26
CA TYR A 305 6.32 -22.27 -11.56
C TYR A 305 6.63 -21.76 -12.97
N CYS A 306 5.59 -21.37 -13.71
CA CYS A 306 5.73 -20.87 -15.08
C CYS A 306 4.82 -19.65 -15.34
N ALA A 307 4.99 -19.01 -16.50
CA ALA A 307 4.21 -17.82 -16.89
C ALA A 307 2.71 -18.11 -16.96
N GLU A 308 2.32 -19.32 -17.39
CA GLU A 308 0.90 -19.74 -17.44
C GLU A 308 0.29 -19.83 -16.02
N ASP A 309 1.04 -20.35 -15.04
CA ASP A 309 0.60 -20.38 -13.64
C ASP A 309 0.39 -18.96 -13.11
N HIS A 310 1.32 -18.05 -13.42
CA HIS A 310 1.29 -16.65 -12.99
C HIS A 310 0.04 -15.92 -13.49
N ILE A 311 -0.24 -16.01 -14.80
CA ILE A 311 -1.39 -15.30 -15.39
C ILE A 311 -2.72 -15.93 -14.99
N ASN A 312 -2.81 -17.27 -14.89
CA ASN A 312 -4.02 -17.93 -14.43
C ASN A 312 -4.33 -17.60 -12.96
N GLN A 313 -3.31 -17.47 -12.14
CA GLN A 313 -3.46 -17.01 -10.74
C GLN A 313 -3.96 -15.56 -10.68
N PHE A 314 -3.42 -14.66 -11.49
CA PHE A 314 -3.92 -13.29 -11.60
C PHE A 314 -5.41 -13.26 -11.94
N ARG A 315 -5.83 -13.98 -12.98
CA ARG A 315 -7.24 -14.09 -13.39
C ARG A 315 -8.15 -14.57 -12.25
N PHE A 316 -7.69 -15.57 -11.51
CA PHE A 316 -8.42 -16.10 -10.35
C PHE A 316 -8.54 -15.04 -9.25
N ILE A 317 -7.47 -14.33 -8.93
CA ILE A 317 -7.50 -13.27 -7.92
C ILE A 317 -8.42 -12.14 -8.37
N ALA A 318 -8.35 -11.69 -9.62
CA ALA A 318 -9.20 -10.65 -10.19
C ALA A 318 -10.70 -11.00 -10.03
N ASN A 319 -11.09 -12.25 -10.31
CA ASN A 319 -12.45 -12.74 -10.08
C ASN A 319 -12.86 -12.66 -8.59
N ARG A 320 -11.95 -12.99 -7.67
CA ARG A 320 -12.21 -12.84 -6.22
C ARG A 320 -12.46 -11.38 -5.84
N ARG A 321 -11.67 -10.43 -6.40
CA ARG A 321 -11.83 -8.99 -6.14
C ARG A 321 -13.14 -8.46 -6.74
N ALA A 322 -13.46 -8.83 -7.97
CA ALA A 322 -14.75 -8.48 -8.59
C ALA A 322 -15.94 -9.00 -7.75
N LYS A 323 -15.88 -10.24 -7.27
CA LYS A 323 -16.90 -10.79 -6.36
C LYS A 323 -17.01 -10.02 -5.04
N GLN A 324 -15.89 -9.58 -4.45
CA GLN A 324 -15.89 -8.75 -3.23
C GLN A 324 -16.54 -7.37 -3.45
N LEU A 325 -16.53 -6.88 -4.70
CA LEU A 325 -17.16 -5.64 -5.12
C LEU A 325 -18.64 -5.80 -5.54
N ASP A 326 -19.16 -7.03 -5.51
CA ASP A 326 -20.48 -7.39 -6.08
C ASP A 326 -20.56 -7.08 -7.59
N MET A 327 -19.46 -7.25 -8.32
CA MET A 327 -19.33 -7.00 -9.76
C MET A 327 -19.19 -8.31 -10.54
N GLU A 328 -19.42 -8.22 -11.86
CA GLU A 328 -19.21 -9.33 -12.78
C GLU A 328 -17.75 -9.75 -12.82
N GLN A 329 -17.51 -11.06 -12.87
CA GLN A 329 -16.16 -11.62 -12.94
C GLN A 329 -15.56 -11.39 -14.33
N PRO A 330 -14.39 -10.72 -14.43
CA PRO A 330 -13.77 -10.46 -15.74
C PRO A 330 -13.29 -11.72 -16.46
N PHE A 331 -12.95 -12.78 -15.71
CA PHE A 331 -12.37 -14.04 -16.24
C PHE A 331 -13.13 -15.27 -15.72
N PRO A 332 -14.38 -15.50 -16.14
CA PRO A 332 -15.28 -16.49 -15.49
C PRO A 332 -14.78 -17.93 -15.52
N ASN A 333 -13.86 -18.28 -16.42
CA ASN A 333 -13.29 -19.63 -16.53
C ASN A 333 -11.98 -19.84 -15.74
N ALA A 334 -11.49 -18.80 -15.06
CA ALA A 334 -10.24 -18.90 -14.33
C ALA A 334 -10.36 -19.77 -13.07
N THR A 335 -9.38 -20.63 -12.88
CA THR A 335 -9.25 -21.51 -11.72
C THR A 335 -8.03 -21.14 -10.90
N ASN A 336 -8.00 -21.54 -9.61
CA ASN A 336 -6.85 -21.30 -8.75
C ASN A 336 -5.64 -22.14 -9.24
N ALA A 337 -4.70 -21.51 -9.91
CA ALA A 337 -3.48 -22.16 -10.40
C ALA A 337 -2.48 -22.45 -9.26
N LEU A 338 -2.52 -21.66 -8.18
CA LEU A 338 -1.58 -21.74 -7.07
C LEU A 338 -2.31 -21.93 -5.73
N PRO A 339 -2.94 -23.09 -5.48
CA PRO A 339 -3.70 -23.32 -4.24
C PRO A 339 -2.86 -23.12 -2.96
N TRP A 340 -1.56 -23.43 -3.03
CA TRP A 340 -0.60 -23.24 -1.95
C TRP A 340 -0.39 -21.77 -1.56
N LEU A 341 -0.72 -20.81 -2.44
CA LEU A 341 -0.61 -19.37 -2.12
C LEU A 341 -1.65 -18.98 -1.07
N ASP A 342 -2.85 -19.54 -1.12
CA ASP A 342 -3.88 -19.35 -0.09
C ASP A 342 -3.42 -19.95 1.26
N GLU A 343 -2.67 -21.03 1.25
CA GLU A 343 -2.08 -21.62 2.45
C GLU A 343 -1.06 -20.64 3.08
N GLN A 344 -0.21 -20.00 2.27
CA GLN A 344 0.74 -18.99 2.75
C GLN A 344 0.03 -17.82 3.46
N ALA A 345 -1.10 -17.38 2.95
CA ALA A 345 -1.90 -16.34 3.58
C ALA A 345 -2.57 -16.81 4.88
N ASN A 346 -2.86 -18.12 5.01
CA ASN A 346 -3.56 -18.72 6.15
C ASN A 346 -2.66 -19.27 7.26
N LEU A 347 -1.40 -19.64 6.97
CA LEU A 347 -0.43 -20.19 7.93
C LEU A 347 -0.19 -19.32 9.19
N LYS A 348 -0.81 -18.18 9.26
CA LYS A 348 -0.52 -17.11 10.22
C LYS A 348 -1.45 -17.00 11.38
N LYS A 349 -2.46 -17.83 11.47
CA LYS A 349 -3.33 -17.87 12.65
C LYS A 349 -2.64 -18.51 13.88
N GLU A 350 -1.51 -19.20 13.68
CA GLU A 350 -0.88 -20.00 14.73
C GLU A 350 0.48 -19.50 15.22
N LYS A 351 1.16 -18.57 14.52
CA LYS A 351 2.40 -17.96 15.03
C LYS A 351 2.09 -16.65 15.75
N ASN A 352 2.00 -16.71 17.05
CA ASN A 352 1.93 -15.54 17.90
C ASN A 352 3.27 -14.80 17.88
N PHE A 353 3.25 -13.51 17.62
CA PHE A 353 4.42 -12.61 17.72
C PHE A 353 5.24 -12.82 19.02
N PHE A 354 4.57 -13.19 20.11
CA PHE A 354 5.22 -13.46 21.39
C PHE A 354 5.89 -14.83 21.50
N GLU A 355 5.57 -15.80 20.65
CA GLU A 355 6.14 -17.15 20.71
C GLU A 355 7.48 -17.29 19.97
N THR A 356 7.74 -16.43 19.00
CA THR A 356 9.00 -16.46 18.24
C THR A 356 10.07 -15.51 18.80
N ARG A 357 9.73 -14.61 19.71
CA ARG A 357 10.58 -13.49 20.13
C ARG A 357 11.26 -13.60 21.47
N VAL A 358 10.85 -14.50 22.32
CA VAL A 358 11.37 -14.54 23.71
C VAL A 358 12.81 -15.06 23.78
N THR A 359 13.32 -15.64 22.71
CA THR A 359 14.65 -16.24 22.69
C THR A 359 15.72 -15.42 21.96
N GLU A 360 15.39 -14.36 21.23
CA GLU A 360 16.36 -13.62 20.40
C GLU A 360 16.43 -12.10 20.65
N TYR A 361 15.76 -11.58 21.66
CA TYR A 361 15.99 -10.21 22.10
C TYR A 361 17.33 -10.13 22.82
N GLN A 362 18.41 -10.17 22.06
CA GLN A 362 19.66 -9.60 22.53
C GLN A 362 19.50 -8.09 22.47
N THR A 363 19.15 -7.50 23.59
CA THR A 363 19.43 -6.07 23.82
C THR A 363 20.92 -5.90 23.56
N GLY A 364 21.25 -5.34 22.40
CA GLY A 364 22.62 -4.94 22.10
C GLY A 364 23.11 -4.08 23.24
N GLY A 365 24.08 -4.60 24.00
CA GLY A 365 24.70 -3.87 25.07
C GLY A 365 25.28 -2.57 24.54
N GLY A 366 24.77 -1.43 25.01
CA GLY A 366 25.29 -0.14 24.61
C GLY A 366 24.44 1.07 24.91
N LEU A 367 23.33 0.94 25.59
CA LEU A 367 22.64 2.10 26.16
C LEU A 367 23.02 2.22 27.63
N THR A 368 24.13 2.88 27.93
CA THR A 368 24.37 3.52 29.22
C THR A 368 23.62 4.85 29.23
N TRP A 369 22.69 4.98 30.15
CA TRP A 369 21.94 6.21 30.46
C TRP A 369 22.85 7.29 31.06
#